data_a9d5fd9f7ffab0c5977ff82277e2372b
#
_entry.id   a9d5fd9f7ffab0c5977ff82277e2372b
#
_cell.length_a   1.000
_cell.length_b   1.000
_cell.length_c   1.000
_cell.angle_alpha   90.00
_cell.angle_beta   90.00
_cell.angle_gamma   90.00
#
_symmetry.space_group_name_H-M   'P 1'
#
loop_
_entity.id
_entity.type
_entity.pdbx_description
1 polymer ?
#
loop_
_entity_poly.entity_id
_entity_poly.type
_entity_poly.pdbx_seq_one_letter_code
_entity_poly.pdbx_strand_id
1 'polypeptide(L)'
;MTDTAPARSALLERLVTKAGGVRSEATIQSDVRMLLLDPELGLAEEDLDVQLEAQVGRGRRIDVEVGCTVIEVKKSLASPAVVTAATEQLTGYVQSRAAEMGQRYVGILTDGEIWIAFHEVDDALREATRHKATTGPDGGTALLRWLEGVLATKRAVRPTPTEIAERLGASSSSHALDYSTLAALYADSRDQPTVVLKRELWANLLRSALGTQFTNSDDLFLEHTLLVNSAEIIAHLVLGLNAEELSPATLLSGDQFSIAGLHGVVDRDFFDWVLEVPGGEGFVTALARRLSRFDWSAVEHDVLKVLYESVISAETRKALGEYYTPDWLAHRVVSEVITDPLNQRVLDPSCGSGTFVFYAVRRFLTAADQAGMPLKDAMALVSSRVMGIDLHPVAVALARVTYLLALGRDRLNAPGRGDLSVPIYLGDSLGWDQREDLMSVDHLVIPTEVGDQLLSGDLRFAEHLLEDSATFDALVQALVDESGRAAGKGVNALSTGTIRRLALAEADLPDLNANFVRLKQLHEANRNHIWSYYIRNVSRPAWLARLENRVDVLIGNP
;
A
#
# COMPACT_ATOMS: atom_id res chain seq x y z
N MET A 1 -4.27 2.64 -37.67
CA MET A 1 -4.70 3.55 -36.60
C MET A 1 -5.41 4.71 -37.27
N THR A 2 -6.75 4.69 -37.29
CA THR A 2 -7.56 5.81 -37.80
C THR A 2 -7.42 6.96 -36.80
N ASP A 3 -7.14 8.15 -37.30
CA ASP A 3 -7.00 9.38 -36.54
C ASP A 3 -8.34 9.70 -35.82
N THR A 4 -8.48 9.29 -34.55
CA THR A 4 -9.69 9.48 -33.73
C THR A 4 -9.79 10.88 -33.14
N ALA A 5 -8.72 11.66 -33.19
CA ALA A 5 -8.64 12.99 -32.58
C ALA A 5 -9.65 14.02 -33.14
N PRO A 6 -9.90 14.13 -34.46
CA PRO A 6 -10.91 15.07 -34.99
C PRO A 6 -12.35 14.71 -34.59
N ALA A 7 -12.68 13.42 -34.57
CA ALA A 7 -14.00 12.95 -34.16
C ALA A 7 -14.26 13.19 -32.64
N ARG A 8 -13.24 12.99 -31.81
CA ARG A 8 -13.25 13.31 -30.39
C ARG A 8 -13.45 14.80 -30.15
N SER A 9 -12.71 15.66 -30.84
CA SER A 9 -12.85 17.11 -30.72
C SER A 9 -14.27 17.58 -31.04
N ALA A 10 -14.86 17.07 -32.14
CA ALA A 10 -16.22 17.38 -32.51
C ALA A 10 -17.27 16.87 -31.47
N LEU A 11 -17.05 15.71 -30.86
CA LEU A 11 -17.90 15.17 -29.81
C LEU A 11 -17.85 16.05 -28.55
N LEU A 12 -16.66 16.45 -28.15
CA LEU A 12 -16.47 17.35 -27.01
C LEU A 12 -17.07 18.73 -27.24
N GLU A 13 -16.90 19.28 -28.43
CA GLU A 13 -17.61 20.53 -28.79
C GLU A 13 -19.12 20.38 -28.62
N ARG A 14 -19.72 19.26 -29.04
CA ARG A 14 -21.15 19.02 -28.84
C ARG A 14 -21.52 18.86 -27.35
N LEU A 15 -20.67 18.21 -26.55
CA LEU A 15 -20.92 18.03 -25.12
C LEU A 15 -20.84 19.35 -24.34
N VAL A 16 -19.83 20.19 -24.65
CA VAL A 16 -19.53 21.42 -23.91
C VAL A 16 -20.30 22.62 -24.45
N THR A 17 -20.51 22.71 -25.79
CA THR A 17 -21.11 23.89 -26.40
C THR A 17 -22.63 23.76 -26.40
N LYS A 18 -23.30 24.60 -25.62
CA LYS A 18 -24.76 24.79 -25.68
C LYS A 18 -25.15 25.58 -26.95
N ALA A 19 -24.46 25.37 -28.07
CA ALA A 19 -24.61 26.12 -29.29
C ALA A 19 -26.00 25.88 -29.92
N GLY A 20 -26.89 26.85 -29.79
CA GLY A 20 -28.03 27.04 -30.68
C GLY A 20 -29.31 26.30 -30.36
N GLY A 21 -29.46 25.61 -29.24
CA GLY A 21 -30.72 24.94 -28.90
C GLY A 21 -30.71 24.18 -27.59
N VAL A 22 -31.90 23.98 -27.03
CA VAL A 22 -32.12 23.15 -25.83
C VAL A 22 -31.90 21.69 -26.21
N ARG A 23 -30.75 21.12 -25.82
CA ARG A 23 -30.49 19.67 -26.00
C ARG A 23 -31.40 18.85 -25.07
N SER A 24 -31.92 17.74 -25.55
CA SER A 24 -32.62 16.78 -24.71
C SER A 24 -31.64 15.93 -23.88
N GLU A 25 -32.09 15.42 -22.75
CA GLU A 25 -31.29 14.46 -21.97
C GLU A 25 -30.87 13.25 -22.81
N ALA A 26 -31.75 12.72 -23.64
CA ALA A 26 -31.46 11.62 -24.56
C ALA A 26 -30.33 11.93 -25.56
N THR A 27 -30.20 13.19 -26.02
CA THR A 27 -29.10 13.59 -26.90
C THR A 27 -27.78 13.59 -26.14
N ILE A 28 -27.75 14.14 -24.93
CA ILE A 28 -26.56 14.16 -24.07
C ILE A 28 -26.16 12.73 -23.71
N GLN A 29 -27.11 11.90 -23.34
CA GLN A 29 -26.90 10.47 -23.04
C GLN A 29 -26.25 9.72 -24.21
N SER A 30 -26.72 9.98 -25.45
CA SER A 30 -26.11 9.40 -26.65
C SER A 30 -24.66 9.85 -26.85
N ASP A 31 -24.38 11.15 -26.66
CA ASP A 31 -23.01 11.67 -26.77
C ASP A 31 -22.09 11.17 -25.65
N VAL A 32 -22.60 11.02 -24.41
CA VAL A 32 -21.90 10.40 -23.29
C VAL A 32 -21.54 8.95 -23.63
N ARG A 33 -22.49 8.18 -24.19
CA ARG A 33 -22.19 6.81 -24.64
C ARG A 33 -21.10 6.78 -25.69
N MET A 34 -21.16 7.69 -26.67
CA MET A 34 -20.11 7.77 -27.72
C MET A 34 -18.74 8.11 -27.13
N LEU A 35 -18.68 8.96 -26.10
CA LEU A 35 -17.44 9.28 -25.41
C LEU A 35 -16.90 8.07 -24.64
N LEU A 36 -17.76 7.31 -23.98
CA LEU A 36 -17.38 6.10 -23.24
C LEU A 36 -16.82 5.00 -24.15
N LEU A 37 -17.22 4.99 -25.43
CA LEU A 37 -16.67 4.04 -26.43
C LEU A 37 -15.32 4.49 -27.01
N ASP A 38 -14.70 5.57 -26.50
CA ASP A 38 -13.38 5.97 -26.92
C ASP A 38 -12.34 4.89 -26.56
N PRO A 39 -11.47 4.49 -27.50
CA PRO A 39 -10.47 3.44 -27.25
C PRO A 39 -9.52 3.71 -26.07
N GLU A 40 -9.31 4.98 -25.71
CA GLU A 40 -8.46 5.34 -24.57
C GLU A 40 -9.03 4.87 -23.23
N LEU A 41 -10.33 4.59 -23.14
CA LEU A 41 -10.96 4.05 -21.94
C LEU A 41 -10.86 2.52 -21.85
N GLY A 42 -10.46 1.83 -22.92
CA GLY A 42 -10.20 0.39 -22.90
C GLY A 42 -11.43 -0.50 -22.76
N LEU A 43 -12.67 0.02 -22.83
CA LEU A 43 -13.90 -0.75 -22.62
C LEU A 43 -14.08 -1.91 -23.59
N ALA A 44 -13.70 -1.72 -24.86
CA ALA A 44 -13.82 -2.74 -25.89
C ALA A 44 -12.82 -3.92 -25.69
N GLU A 45 -11.71 -3.67 -25.02
CA GLU A 45 -10.68 -4.69 -24.72
C GLU A 45 -11.11 -5.59 -23.55
N GLU A 46 -12.04 -5.11 -22.70
CA GLU A 46 -12.52 -5.81 -21.49
C GLU A 46 -13.89 -6.47 -21.68
N ASP A 47 -14.44 -6.49 -22.90
CA ASP A 47 -15.82 -6.93 -23.17
C ASP A 47 -16.87 -6.25 -22.27
N LEU A 48 -16.58 -5.01 -21.83
CA LEU A 48 -17.48 -4.22 -21.00
C LEU A 48 -18.50 -3.50 -21.86
N ASP A 49 -19.76 -3.87 -21.71
CA ASP A 49 -20.88 -3.19 -22.35
C ASP A 49 -21.20 -1.85 -21.69
N VAL A 50 -21.35 -0.82 -22.51
CA VAL A 50 -21.98 0.44 -22.10
C VAL A 50 -23.48 0.28 -22.26
N GLN A 51 -24.16 -0.05 -21.17
CA GLN A 51 -25.60 -0.27 -21.16
C GLN A 51 -26.34 1.07 -21.07
N LEU A 52 -27.29 1.29 -21.97
CA LEU A 52 -28.25 2.39 -21.89
C LEU A 52 -29.56 1.90 -21.31
N GLU A 53 -30.20 2.75 -20.51
CA GLU A 53 -31.52 2.47 -19.90
C GLU A 53 -31.57 1.12 -19.17
N ALA A 54 -30.49 0.74 -18.47
CA ALA A 54 -30.42 -0.50 -17.71
C ALA A 54 -31.54 -0.54 -16.65
N GLN A 55 -32.28 -1.66 -16.57
CA GLN A 55 -33.35 -1.80 -15.61
C GLN A 55 -32.81 -2.06 -14.20
N VAL A 56 -33.32 -1.33 -13.21
CA VAL A 56 -33.00 -1.50 -11.80
C VAL A 56 -34.31 -1.61 -11.00
N GLY A 57 -34.53 -2.75 -10.36
CA GLY A 57 -35.71 -3.01 -9.58
C GLY A 57 -37.03 -2.90 -10.40
N ARG A 58 -38.15 -2.63 -9.72
CA ARG A 58 -39.43 -2.49 -10.39
C ARG A 58 -39.60 -1.09 -10.99
N GLY A 59 -39.32 -0.94 -12.29
CA GLY A 59 -39.75 0.23 -13.09
C GLY A 59 -38.80 1.43 -13.08
N ARG A 60 -37.58 1.31 -12.54
CA ARG A 60 -36.55 2.35 -12.64
C ARG A 60 -35.51 1.98 -13.71
N ARG A 61 -34.94 2.99 -14.39
CA ARG A 61 -33.92 2.82 -15.42
C ARG A 61 -32.75 3.71 -15.13
N ILE A 62 -31.57 3.15 -15.25
CA ILE A 62 -30.27 3.85 -15.20
C ILE A 62 -29.99 4.42 -16.60
N ASP A 63 -29.59 5.66 -16.71
CA ASP A 63 -29.27 6.29 -18.00
C ASP A 63 -28.11 5.59 -18.71
N VAL A 64 -26.99 5.40 -18.00
CA VAL A 64 -25.82 4.68 -18.50
C VAL A 64 -25.18 3.89 -17.38
N GLU A 65 -24.85 2.63 -17.63
CA GLU A 65 -24.08 1.78 -16.72
C GLU A 65 -22.86 1.22 -17.43
N VAL A 66 -21.71 1.23 -16.76
CA VAL A 66 -20.46 0.65 -17.25
C VAL A 66 -19.61 0.14 -16.09
N GLY A 67 -19.27 -1.14 -16.11
CA GLY A 67 -18.56 -1.80 -15.01
C GLY A 67 -19.28 -1.57 -13.67
N CYS A 68 -18.57 -1.07 -12.66
CA CYS A 68 -19.15 -0.73 -11.34
C CYS A 68 -19.51 0.76 -11.23
N THR A 69 -19.93 1.39 -12.32
CA THR A 69 -20.26 2.82 -12.36
C THR A 69 -21.64 3.03 -12.97
N VAL A 70 -22.46 3.81 -12.27
CA VAL A 70 -23.77 4.30 -12.74
C VAL A 70 -23.63 5.76 -13.10
N ILE A 71 -24.07 6.14 -14.30
CA ILE A 71 -24.01 7.53 -14.79
C ILE A 71 -25.44 8.02 -15.01
N GLU A 72 -25.80 9.07 -14.30
CA GLU A 72 -27.06 9.81 -14.47
C GLU A 72 -26.82 11.06 -15.29
N VAL A 73 -27.61 11.28 -16.34
CA VAL A 73 -27.50 12.39 -17.27
C VAL A 73 -28.63 13.37 -17.04
N LYS A 74 -28.32 14.65 -16.92
CA LYS A 74 -29.29 15.74 -16.82
C LYS A 74 -29.08 16.76 -17.92
N LYS A 75 -30.14 17.48 -18.27
CA LYS A 75 -30.11 18.53 -19.26
C LYS A 75 -29.19 19.70 -18.87
N SER A 76 -29.11 20.00 -17.58
CA SER A 76 -28.24 21.05 -17.03
C SER A 76 -28.09 20.86 -15.53
N LEU A 77 -26.86 21.01 -15.04
CA LEU A 77 -26.50 20.99 -13.62
C LEU A 77 -26.29 22.40 -13.02
N ALA A 78 -26.76 23.44 -13.72
CA ALA A 78 -26.61 24.83 -13.25
C ALA A 78 -27.45 25.15 -12.00
N SER A 79 -28.53 24.40 -11.74
CA SER A 79 -29.40 24.60 -10.58
C SER A 79 -29.03 23.65 -9.44
N PRO A 80 -28.73 24.14 -8.22
CA PRO A 80 -28.48 23.29 -7.05
C PRO A 80 -29.64 22.32 -6.76
N ALA A 81 -30.89 22.74 -6.96
CA ALA A 81 -32.05 21.88 -6.75
C ALA A 81 -32.09 20.68 -7.72
N VAL A 82 -31.67 20.88 -8.97
CA VAL A 82 -31.51 19.79 -9.95
C VAL A 82 -30.41 18.82 -9.52
N VAL A 83 -29.27 19.35 -9.06
CA VAL A 83 -28.16 18.53 -8.58
C VAL A 83 -28.62 17.68 -7.39
N THR A 84 -29.30 18.28 -6.40
CA THR A 84 -29.80 17.55 -5.21
C THR A 84 -30.76 16.42 -5.61
N ALA A 85 -31.78 16.73 -6.40
CA ALA A 85 -32.77 15.72 -6.83
C ALA A 85 -32.13 14.60 -7.68
N ALA A 86 -31.17 14.95 -8.56
CA ALA A 86 -30.46 13.96 -9.36
C ALA A 86 -29.52 13.09 -8.52
N THR A 87 -28.87 13.67 -7.50
CA THR A 87 -28.04 12.91 -6.56
C THR A 87 -28.87 11.92 -5.74
N GLU A 88 -30.06 12.31 -5.26
CA GLU A 88 -30.99 11.40 -4.56
C GLU A 88 -31.42 10.23 -5.46
N GLN A 89 -31.72 10.50 -6.73
CA GLN A 89 -32.08 9.47 -7.72
C GLN A 89 -30.89 8.52 -7.95
N LEU A 90 -29.69 9.07 -8.17
CA LEU A 90 -28.44 8.33 -8.38
C LEU A 90 -28.09 7.47 -7.16
N THR A 91 -28.32 7.96 -5.92
CA THR A 91 -28.14 7.19 -4.69
C THR A 91 -28.93 5.90 -4.73
N GLY A 92 -30.23 5.97 -5.09
CA GLY A 92 -31.07 4.77 -5.18
C GLY A 92 -30.59 3.76 -6.23
N TYR A 93 -29.96 4.22 -7.32
CA TYR A 93 -29.40 3.33 -8.35
C TYR A 93 -28.10 2.67 -7.88
N VAL A 94 -27.19 3.44 -7.32
CA VAL A 94 -25.90 2.95 -6.80
C VAL A 94 -26.15 1.89 -5.72
N GLN A 95 -27.04 2.16 -4.76
CA GLN A 95 -27.38 1.22 -3.69
C GLN A 95 -28.04 -0.06 -4.21
N SER A 96 -28.98 0.06 -5.15
CA SER A 96 -29.61 -1.11 -5.75
C SER A 96 -28.59 -2.01 -6.46
N ARG A 97 -27.67 -1.41 -7.23
CA ARG A 97 -26.64 -2.18 -7.92
C ARG A 97 -25.62 -2.76 -6.98
N ALA A 98 -25.18 -2.01 -5.98
CA ALA A 98 -24.25 -2.49 -4.96
C ALA A 98 -24.81 -3.72 -4.23
N ALA A 99 -26.10 -3.67 -3.84
CA ALA A 99 -26.77 -4.79 -3.19
C ALA A 99 -26.98 -6.01 -4.12
N GLU A 100 -27.32 -5.77 -5.39
CA GLU A 100 -27.54 -6.82 -6.39
C GLU A 100 -26.25 -7.56 -6.76
N MET A 101 -25.16 -6.81 -6.93
CA MET A 101 -23.88 -7.34 -7.41
C MET A 101 -22.91 -7.71 -6.29
N GLY A 102 -23.21 -7.33 -5.03
CA GLY A 102 -22.31 -7.54 -3.89
C GLY A 102 -20.97 -6.77 -4.00
N GLN A 103 -20.97 -5.66 -4.75
CA GLN A 103 -19.78 -4.86 -5.01
C GLN A 103 -20.07 -3.37 -4.81
N ARG A 104 -19.04 -2.61 -4.46
CA ARG A 104 -19.16 -1.16 -4.32
C ARG A 104 -19.29 -0.50 -5.71
N TYR A 105 -20.27 0.37 -5.86
CA TYR A 105 -20.53 1.14 -7.07
C TYR A 105 -20.19 2.62 -6.87
N VAL A 106 -19.80 3.28 -7.96
CA VAL A 106 -19.57 4.72 -8.06
C VAL A 106 -20.70 5.36 -8.85
N GLY A 107 -21.19 6.52 -8.41
CA GLY A 107 -22.14 7.33 -9.14
C GLY A 107 -21.46 8.46 -9.90
N ILE A 108 -21.84 8.69 -11.16
CA ILE A 108 -21.48 9.90 -11.92
C ILE A 108 -22.75 10.66 -12.27
N LEU A 109 -22.74 11.97 -12.05
CA LEU A 109 -23.77 12.89 -12.52
C LEU A 109 -23.17 13.83 -13.55
N THR A 110 -23.80 13.97 -14.73
CA THR A 110 -23.30 14.84 -15.78
C THR A 110 -24.38 15.54 -16.60
N ASP A 111 -24.07 16.73 -17.14
CA ASP A 111 -24.83 17.40 -18.21
C ASP A 111 -24.00 17.53 -19.50
N GLY A 112 -22.89 16.79 -19.58
CA GLY A 112 -21.92 16.82 -20.67
C GLY A 112 -20.79 17.84 -20.46
N GLU A 113 -21.07 18.99 -19.83
CA GLU A 113 -20.07 19.99 -19.47
C GLU A 113 -19.49 19.72 -18.07
N ILE A 114 -20.34 19.49 -17.09
CA ILE A 114 -19.97 19.20 -15.69
C ILE A 114 -20.08 17.71 -15.46
N TRP A 115 -19.06 17.15 -14.84
CA TRP A 115 -18.95 15.75 -14.45
C TRP A 115 -18.63 15.68 -12.95
N ILE A 116 -19.44 14.97 -12.19
CA ILE A 116 -19.30 14.85 -10.73
C ILE A 116 -19.29 13.37 -10.39
N ALA A 117 -18.22 12.88 -9.78
CA ALA A 117 -18.16 11.51 -9.25
C ALA A 117 -18.47 11.51 -7.77
N PHE A 118 -19.28 10.53 -7.35
CA PHE A 118 -19.74 10.35 -6.00
C PHE A 118 -19.35 8.97 -5.48
N HIS A 119 -19.08 8.90 -4.19
CA HIS A 119 -18.95 7.66 -3.43
C HIS A 119 -20.03 7.57 -2.35
N GLU A 120 -20.37 6.37 -1.94
CA GLU A 120 -21.38 6.13 -0.91
C GLU A 120 -20.78 6.24 0.48
N VAL A 121 -21.46 7.00 1.35
CA VAL A 121 -21.15 7.20 2.77
C VAL A 121 -22.46 7.32 3.52
N ASP A 122 -22.68 6.51 4.57
CA ASP A 122 -23.88 6.54 5.43
C ASP A 122 -25.19 6.51 4.61
N ASP A 123 -25.31 5.57 3.70
CA ASP A 123 -26.47 5.42 2.81
C ASP A 123 -26.76 6.65 1.92
N ALA A 124 -25.81 7.54 1.75
CA ALA A 124 -25.91 8.73 0.90
C ALA A 124 -24.70 8.85 -0.04
N LEU A 125 -24.89 9.51 -1.18
CA LEU A 125 -23.78 9.85 -2.07
C LEU A 125 -23.14 11.17 -1.66
N ARG A 126 -21.81 11.17 -1.50
CA ARG A 126 -20.98 12.36 -1.29
C ARG A 126 -20.07 12.59 -2.49
N GLU A 127 -19.92 13.84 -2.88
CA GLU A 127 -19.01 14.22 -3.98
C GLU A 127 -17.57 13.92 -3.59
N ALA A 128 -16.87 13.14 -4.43
CA ALA A 128 -15.47 12.84 -4.27
C ALA A 128 -14.59 13.71 -5.18
N THR A 129 -15.01 13.92 -6.43
CA THR A 129 -14.26 14.71 -7.41
C THR A 129 -15.18 15.27 -8.48
N ARG A 130 -14.75 16.39 -9.06
CA ARG A 130 -15.50 17.09 -10.11
C ARG A 130 -14.56 17.46 -11.27
N HIS A 131 -15.07 17.36 -12.49
CA HIS A 131 -14.39 17.81 -13.68
C HIS A 131 -15.30 18.72 -14.52
N LYS A 132 -14.73 19.79 -15.07
CA LYS A 132 -15.42 20.62 -16.06
C LYS A 132 -14.77 20.37 -17.41
N ALA A 133 -15.52 19.78 -18.32
CA ALA A 133 -15.05 19.53 -19.67
C ALA A 133 -14.83 20.86 -20.42
N THR A 134 -13.76 20.94 -21.16
CA THR A 134 -13.40 22.09 -22.00
C THR A 134 -13.17 21.65 -23.44
N THR A 135 -13.36 22.58 -24.37
CA THR A 135 -13.09 22.33 -25.79
C THR A 135 -11.59 22.37 -26.09
N GLY A 136 -11.18 21.73 -27.20
CA GLY A 136 -9.80 21.65 -27.66
C GLY A 136 -9.13 20.31 -27.32
N PRO A 137 -7.93 20.05 -27.86
CA PRO A 137 -7.24 18.76 -27.73
C PRO A 137 -6.93 18.39 -26.28
N ASP A 138 -6.45 19.34 -25.49
CA ASP A 138 -6.08 19.11 -24.08
C ASP A 138 -7.32 18.86 -23.20
N GLY A 139 -8.45 19.55 -23.48
CA GLY A 139 -9.70 19.37 -22.76
C GLY A 139 -10.26 17.96 -22.91
N GLY A 140 -10.15 17.39 -24.13
CA GLY A 140 -10.57 16.02 -24.40
C GLY A 140 -9.75 14.99 -23.66
N THR A 141 -8.45 15.14 -23.69
CA THR A 141 -7.53 14.25 -22.99
C THR A 141 -7.73 14.33 -21.48
N ALA A 142 -7.97 15.53 -20.93
CA ALA A 142 -8.23 15.72 -19.50
C ALA A 142 -9.53 15.03 -19.04
N LEU A 143 -10.61 15.15 -19.82
CA LEU A 143 -11.87 14.47 -19.51
C LEU A 143 -11.73 12.95 -19.59
N LEU A 144 -11.10 12.42 -20.64
CA LEU A 144 -10.89 10.98 -20.77
C LEU A 144 -10.01 10.43 -19.64
N ARG A 145 -8.98 11.16 -19.24
CA ARG A 145 -8.13 10.77 -18.10
C ARG A 145 -8.92 10.78 -16.79
N TRP A 146 -9.78 11.78 -16.58
CA TRP A 146 -10.63 11.84 -15.41
C TRP A 146 -11.63 10.67 -15.39
N LEU A 147 -12.29 10.38 -16.51
CA LEU A 147 -13.21 9.25 -16.65
C LEU A 147 -12.49 7.92 -16.44
N GLU A 148 -11.34 7.73 -17.04
CA GLU A 148 -10.54 6.51 -16.90
C GLU A 148 -10.15 6.27 -15.43
N GLY A 149 -9.78 7.33 -14.69
CA GLY A 149 -9.51 7.24 -13.26
C GLY A 149 -10.73 6.82 -12.42
N VAL A 150 -11.93 7.30 -12.77
CA VAL A 150 -13.17 6.91 -12.08
C VAL A 150 -13.60 5.49 -12.47
N LEU A 151 -13.61 5.17 -13.76
CA LEU A 151 -14.08 3.89 -14.29
C LEU A 151 -13.08 2.75 -14.04
N ALA A 152 -11.79 3.04 -14.05
CA ALA A 152 -10.68 2.11 -13.87
C ALA A 152 -10.76 0.89 -14.82
N THR A 153 -11.07 1.13 -16.09
CA THR A 153 -11.34 0.08 -17.08
C THR A 153 -10.15 -0.29 -17.97
N LYS A 154 -9.19 0.63 -18.15
CA LYS A 154 -8.01 0.36 -18.98
C LYS A 154 -7.06 -0.62 -18.28
N ARG A 155 -6.64 -1.69 -18.98
CA ARG A 155 -5.74 -2.74 -18.48
C ARG A 155 -4.35 -2.65 -19.11
N ALA A 156 -3.42 -3.42 -18.57
CA ALA A 156 -2.03 -3.53 -19.02
C ALA A 156 -1.30 -2.17 -19.13
N VAL A 157 -1.63 -1.24 -18.24
CA VAL A 157 -0.95 0.08 -18.17
C VAL A 157 0.48 -0.15 -17.70
N ARG A 158 1.47 0.30 -18.49
CA ARG A 158 2.87 0.20 -18.07
C ARG A 158 3.12 1.18 -16.91
N PRO A 159 3.64 0.73 -15.75
CA PRO A 159 3.85 1.57 -14.58
C PRO A 159 5.11 2.45 -14.75
N THR A 160 5.02 3.45 -15.63
CA THR A 160 6.05 4.48 -15.76
C THR A 160 5.86 5.57 -14.70
N PRO A 161 6.90 6.36 -14.37
CA PRO A 161 6.75 7.48 -13.42
C PRO A 161 5.59 8.42 -13.78
N THR A 162 5.40 8.74 -15.05
CA THR A 162 4.30 9.60 -15.52
C THR A 162 2.94 8.94 -15.30
N GLU A 163 2.78 7.67 -15.70
CA GLU A 163 1.50 6.96 -15.56
C GLU A 163 1.11 6.77 -14.09
N ILE A 164 2.08 6.48 -13.21
CA ILE A 164 1.85 6.39 -11.76
C ILE A 164 1.38 7.74 -11.20
N ALA A 165 2.12 8.83 -11.46
CA ALA A 165 1.78 10.15 -10.95
C ALA A 165 0.42 10.65 -11.46
N GLU A 166 0.12 10.44 -12.74
CA GLU A 166 -1.11 10.92 -13.37
C GLU A 166 -2.35 10.10 -13.02
N ARG A 167 -2.21 8.79 -12.72
CA ARG A 167 -3.34 7.89 -12.50
C ARG A 167 -3.58 7.52 -11.04
N LEU A 168 -2.54 7.57 -10.20
CA LEU A 168 -2.61 7.20 -8.78
C LEU A 168 -2.25 8.36 -7.84
N GLY A 169 -1.60 9.42 -8.34
CA GLY A 169 -1.20 10.57 -7.53
C GLY A 169 -2.39 11.44 -7.08
N ALA A 170 -2.15 12.34 -6.13
CA ALA A 170 -3.15 13.17 -5.46
C ALA A 170 -4.03 14.01 -6.40
N SER A 171 -3.55 14.33 -7.60
CA SER A 171 -4.33 15.07 -8.62
C SER A 171 -5.27 14.18 -9.45
N SER A 172 -5.20 12.85 -9.31
CA SER A 172 -6.02 11.93 -10.09
C SER A 172 -7.42 11.76 -9.49
N SER A 173 -8.39 11.45 -10.35
CA SER A 173 -9.76 11.11 -9.90
C SER A 173 -9.80 9.77 -9.16
N SER A 174 -8.91 8.84 -9.47
CA SER A 174 -8.75 7.58 -8.71
C SER A 174 -8.40 7.87 -7.26
N HIS A 175 -7.34 8.68 -7.03
CA HIS A 175 -6.91 9.05 -5.69
C HIS A 175 -8.03 9.78 -4.93
N ALA A 176 -8.70 10.74 -5.57
CA ALA A 176 -9.78 11.47 -4.95
C ALA A 176 -10.92 10.55 -4.45
N LEU A 177 -11.28 9.52 -5.24
CA LEU A 177 -12.26 8.51 -4.85
C LEU A 177 -11.77 7.64 -3.68
N ASP A 178 -10.54 7.15 -3.76
CA ASP A 178 -9.98 6.27 -2.73
C ASP A 178 -9.79 7.02 -1.41
N TYR A 179 -9.21 8.20 -1.47
CA TYR A 179 -8.99 9.03 -0.28
C TYR A 179 -10.32 9.46 0.37
N SER A 180 -11.29 9.93 -0.42
CA SER A 180 -12.60 10.34 0.12
C SER A 180 -13.33 9.17 0.77
N THR A 181 -13.23 7.97 0.18
CA THR A 181 -13.80 6.76 0.76
C THR A 181 -13.11 6.41 2.09
N LEU A 182 -11.78 6.40 2.11
CA LEU A 182 -11.00 6.08 3.30
C LEU A 182 -11.24 7.10 4.43
N ALA A 183 -11.31 8.39 4.09
CA ALA A 183 -11.60 9.47 5.03
C ALA A 183 -13.00 9.31 5.67
N ALA A 184 -14.00 8.89 4.90
CA ALA A 184 -15.32 8.61 5.43
C ALA A 184 -15.31 7.41 6.38
N LEU A 185 -14.69 6.29 5.99
CA LEU A 185 -14.55 5.11 6.86
C LEU A 185 -13.85 5.47 8.19
N TYR A 186 -12.83 6.30 8.13
CA TYR A 186 -12.12 6.76 9.32
C TYR A 186 -13.00 7.66 10.19
N ALA A 187 -13.69 8.64 9.61
CA ALA A 187 -14.57 9.55 10.34
C ALA A 187 -15.63 8.81 11.16
N ASP A 188 -16.19 7.72 10.60
CA ASP A 188 -17.21 6.90 11.25
C ASP A 188 -16.64 5.94 12.30
N SER A 189 -15.34 5.67 12.27
CA SER A 189 -14.71 4.62 13.07
C SER A 189 -13.57 5.10 13.96
N ARG A 190 -13.18 6.36 13.89
CA ARG A 190 -11.99 6.91 14.59
C ARG A 190 -12.03 6.76 16.10
N ASP A 191 -13.22 6.64 16.71
CA ASP A 191 -13.40 6.46 18.14
C ASP A 191 -13.46 4.97 18.55
N GLN A 192 -13.37 4.04 17.60
CA GLN A 192 -13.30 2.61 17.90
C GLN A 192 -11.95 2.27 18.55
N PRO A 193 -11.92 1.48 19.63
CA PRO A 193 -10.68 1.22 20.39
C PRO A 193 -9.53 0.68 19.56
N THR A 194 -9.82 -0.15 18.56
CA THR A 194 -8.80 -0.74 17.67
C THR A 194 -8.20 0.30 16.72
N VAL A 195 -9.02 1.18 16.15
CA VAL A 195 -8.58 2.27 15.27
C VAL A 195 -7.77 3.30 16.06
N VAL A 196 -8.25 3.69 17.24
CA VAL A 196 -7.52 4.60 18.16
C VAL A 196 -6.14 4.03 18.46
N LEU A 197 -6.06 2.75 18.84
CA LEU A 197 -4.79 2.10 19.15
C LEU A 197 -3.81 2.14 17.97
N LYS A 198 -4.24 1.72 16.79
CA LYS A 198 -3.38 1.69 15.58
C LYS A 198 -2.91 3.10 15.20
N ARG A 199 -3.81 4.07 15.29
CA ARG A 199 -3.52 5.48 15.06
C ARG A 199 -2.47 6.04 16.04
N GLU A 200 -2.59 5.71 17.33
CA GLU A 200 -1.64 6.13 18.37
C GLU A 200 -0.27 5.46 18.19
N LEU A 201 -0.23 4.16 17.90
CA LEU A 201 1.02 3.43 17.68
C LEU A 201 1.79 3.99 16.47
N TRP A 202 1.09 4.25 15.36
CA TRP A 202 1.68 4.93 14.19
C TRP A 202 2.24 6.31 14.57
N ALA A 203 1.45 7.14 15.27
CA ALA A 203 1.87 8.48 15.66
C ALA A 203 3.08 8.45 16.61
N ASN A 204 3.15 7.49 17.51
CA ASN A 204 4.25 7.32 18.45
C ASN A 204 5.54 6.90 17.74
N LEU A 205 5.45 6.00 16.77
CA LEU A 205 6.59 5.58 15.95
C LEU A 205 7.16 6.78 15.17
N LEU A 206 6.31 7.54 14.49
CA LEU A 206 6.75 8.73 13.76
C LEU A 206 7.30 9.82 14.68
N ARG A 207 6.71 9.98 15.86
CA ARG A 207 7.24 10.92 16.86
C ARG A 207 8.61 10.51 17.37
N SER A 208 8.85 9.23 17.56
CA SER A 208 10.17 8.72 17.95
C SER A 208 11.20 8.87 16.83
N ALA A 209 10.78 8.69 15.57
CA ALA A 209 11.63 8.81 14.39
C ALA A 209 11.97 10.27 14.04
N LEU A 210 10.98 11.15 14.06
CA LEU A 210 11.06 12.52 13.51
C LEU A 210 11.06 13.61 14.58
N GLY A 211 10.87 13.24 15.85
CA GLY A 211 10.89 14.17 16.98
C GLY A 211 9.85 15.28 16.87
N THR A 212 10.28 16.53 17.08
CA THR A 212 9.41 17.71 17.07
C THR A 212 8.95 18.15 15.68
N GLN A 213 9.51 17.59 14.62
CA GLN A 213 9.14 17.93 13.23
C GLN A 213 7.85 17.23 12.79
N PHE A 214 7.47 16.15 13.49
CA PHE A 214 6.27 15.40 13.17
C PHE A 214 4.98 16.11 13.61
N THR A 215 4.10 16.41 12.66
CA THR A 215 2.73 16.89 12.92
C THR A 215 1.75 15.75 12.81
N ASN A 216 1.15 15.37 13.94
CA ASN A 216 0.16 14.31 14.01
C ASN A 216 -1.18 14.79 13.44
N SER A 217 -1.46 14.49 12.16
CA SER A 217 -2.73 14.81 11.49
C SER A 217 -3.45 13.54 11.00
N ASP A 218 -4.77 13.61 10.90
CA ASP A 218 -5.58 12.53 10.37
C ASP A 218 -5.33 12.37 8.87
N ASP A 219 -5.18 13.47 8.14
CA ASP A 219 -4.90 13.44 6.70
C ASP A 219 -3.62 12.65 6.39
N LEU A 220 -2.53 12.90 7.13
CA LEU A 220 -1.28 12.16 6.95
C LEU A 220 -1.43 10.67 7.26
N PHE A 221 -2.20 10.32 8.31
CA PHE A 221 -2.47 8.91 8.62
C PHE A 221 -3.25 8.22 7.50
N LEU A 222 -4.22 8.91 6.90
CA LEU A 222 -5.02 8.39 5.80
C LEU A 222 -4.19 8.25 4.52
N GLU A 223 -3.38 9.24 4.18
CA GLU A 223 -2.44 9.17 3.06
C GLU A 223 -1.47 7.99 3.22
N HIS A 224 -0.91 7.80 4.42
CA HIS A 224 -0.04 6.67 4.73
C HIS A 224 -0.78 5.33 4.65
N THR A 225 -2.03 5.26 5.14
CA THR A 225 -2.85 4.05 5.01
C THR A 225 -3.08 3.69 3.55
N LEU A 226 -3.45 4.68 2.72
CA LEU A 226 -3.67 4.45 1.29
C LEU A 226 -2.40 3.98 0.57
N LEU A 227 -1.26 4.57 0.90
CA LEU A 227 0.05 4.21 0.31
C LEU A 227 0.47 2.79 0.69
N VAL A 228 0.37 2.42 1.97
CA VAL A 228 0.79 1.09 2.44
C VAL A 228 -0.14 0.02 1.90
N ASN A 229 -1.46 0.19 2.00
CA ASN A 229 -2.41 -0.77 1.44
C ASN A 229 -2.22 -0.92 -0.09
N SER A 230 -1.90 0.17 -0.79
CA SER A 230 -1.55 0.10 -2.22
C SER A 230 -0.28 -0.72 -2.45
N ALA A 231 0.77 -0.50 -1.67
CA ALA A 231 2.02 -1.23 -1.80
C ALA A 231 1.84 -2.74 -1.52
N GLU A 232 1.08 -3.10 -0.50
CA GLU A 232 0.78 -4.50 -0.16
C GLU A 232 0.00 -5.22 -1.26
N ILE A 233 -0.99 -4.55 -1.85
CA ILE A 233 -1.72 -5.08 -3.01
C ILE A 233 -0.78 -5.20 -4.23
N ILE A 234 0.05 -4.20 -4.50
CA ILE A 234 1.04 -4.23 -5.59
C ILE A 234 2.00 -5.41 -5.40
N ALA A 235 2.42 -5.71 -4.18
CA ALA A 235 3.27 -6.87 -3.90
C ALA A 235 2.65 -8.19 -4.40
N HIS A 236 1.35 -8.40 -4.20
CA HIS A 236 0.63 -9.57 -4.72
C HIS A 236 0.60 -9.57 -6.26
N LEU A 237 0.36 -8.40 -6.86
CA LEU A 237 0.35 -8.25 -8.31
C LEU A 237 1.74 -8.46 -8.95
N VAL A 238 2.82 -8.12 -8.25
CA VAL A 238 4.20 -8.42 -8.68
C VAL A 238 4.43 -9.93 -8.79
N LEU A 239 3.87 -10.73 -7.86
CA LEU A 239 3.89 -12.20 -7.97
C LEU A 239 3.02 -12.74 -9.11
N GLY A 240 2.19 -11.92 -9.73
CA GLY A 240 1.24 -12.34 -10.77
C GLY A 240 -0.03 -12.97 -10.21
N LEU A 241 -0.31 -12.78 -8.92
CA LEU A 241 -1.58 -13.19 -8.33
C LEU A 241 -2.71 -12.28 -8.81
N ASN A 242 -3.90 -12.84 -8.98
CA ASN A 242 -5.08 -12.04 -9.31
C ASN A 242 -5.64 -11.41 -8.02
N ALA A 243 -5.30 -10.15 -7.79
CA ALA A 243 -5.71 -9.44 -6.57
C ALA A 243 -7.24 -9.25 -6.49
N GLU A 244 -7.97 -9.31 -7.59
CA GLU A 244 -9.44 -9.22 -7.60
C GLU A 244 -10.13 -10.51 -7.11
N GLU A 245 -9.42 -11.64 -7.12
CA GLU A 245 -9.91 -12.93 -6.60
C GLU A 245 -9.51 -13.19 -5.15
N LEU A 246 -8.55 -12.43 -4.62
CA LEU A 246 -8.10 -12.58 -3.24
C LEU A 246 -9.02 -11.83 -2.28
N SER A 247 -9.19 -12.38 -1.06
CA SER A 247 -9.93 -11.67 -0.02
C SER A 247 -9.17 -10.43 0.45
N PRO A 248 -9.86 -9.36 0.86
CA PRO A 248 -9.22 -8.17 1.43
C PRO A 248 -8.25 -8.49 2.58
N ALA A 249 -8.62 -9.41 3.47
CA ALA A 249 -7.76 -9.86 4.55
C ALA A 249 -6.48 -10.56 4.05
N THR A 250 -6.56 -11.28 2.94
CA THR A 250 -5.39 -11.91 2.31
C THR A 250 -4.47 -10.86 1.68
N LEU A 251 -5.04 -9.85 1.03
CA LEU A 251 -4.29 -8.78 0.36
C LEU A 251 -3.47 -7.92 1.35
N LEU A 252 -3.97 -7.74 2.58
CA LEU A 252 -3.27 -6.99 3.64
C LEU A 252 -2.60 -7.92 4.65
N SER A 253 -2.23 -9.14 4.24
CA SER A 253 -1.48 -10.10 5.07
C SER A 253 -0.30 -10.71 4.31
N GLY A 254 0.64 -11.25 5.07
CA GLY A 254 1.81 -11.94 4.54
C GLY A 254 1.58 -13.40 4.15
N ASP A 255 0.34 -13.91 4.24
CA ASP A 255 0.05 -15.36 4.14
C ASP A 255 0.42 -15.94 2.78
N GLN A 256 0.06 -15.27 1.68
CA GLN A 256 0.38 -15.73 0.31
C GLN A 256 1.88 -15.73 0.04
N PHE A 257 2.60 -14.75 0.58
CA PHE A 257 4.06 -14.69 0.46
C PHE A 257 4.72 -15.82 1.23
N SER A 258 4.26 -16.12 2.45
CA SER A 258 4.76 -17.24 3.25
C SER A 258 4.54 -18.58 2.55
N ILE A 259 3.37 -18.80 1.93
CA ILE A 259 3.08 -19.99 1.09
C ILE A 259 4.05 -20.06 -0.11
N ALA A 260 4.37 -18.93 -0.71
CA ALA A 260 5.34 -18.85 -1.80
C ALA A 260 6.82 -18.93 -1.34
N GLY A 261 7.11 -19.12 -0.05
CA GLY A 261 8.47 -19.11 0.50
C GLY A 261 9.14 -17.72 0.43
N LEU A 262 8.36 -16.66 0.56
CA LEU A 262 8.82 -15.27 0.62
C LEU A 262 8.47 -14.70 2.00
N HIS A 263 9.48 -14.20 2.71
CA HIS A 263 9.32 -13.71 4.07
C HIS A 263 9.66 -12.23 4.16
N GLY A 264 9.01 -11.50 5.08
CA GLY A 264 9.28 -10.08 5.33
C GLY A 264 8.82 -9.15 4.20
N VAL A 265 7.84 -9.55 3.38
CA VAL A 265 7.26 -8.73 2.32
C VAL A 265 6.14 -7.85 2.86
N VAL A 266 5.12 -8.48 3.42
CA VAL A 266 3.97 -7.86 4.06
C VAL A 266 3.88 -8.38 5.49
N ASP A 267 3.75 -7.48 6.42
CA ASP A 267 3.52 -7.77 7.83
C ASP A 267 2.21 -7.09 8.25
N ARG A 268 1.49 -7.66 9.22
CA ARG A 268 0.36 -6.98 9.84
C ARG A 268 0.87 -5.77 10.61
N ASP A 269 0.36 -4.59 10.26
CA ASP A 269 0.81 -3.31 10.80
C ASP A 269 -0.35 -2.42 11.27
N PHE A 270 -0.15 -1.11 11.33
CA PHE A 270 -1.18 -0.16 11.76
C PHE A 270 -2.23 0.10 10.69
N PHE A 271 -1.92 -0.15 9.41
CA PHE A 271 -2.68 0.33 8.26
C PHE A 271 -3.76 -0.65 7.82
N ASP A 272 -3.77 -1.86 8.40
CA ASP A 272 -4.83 -2.85 8.22
C ASP A 272 -6.12 -2.55 9.05
N TRP A 273 -6.18 -1.39 9.73
CA TRP A 273 -7.38 -0.95 10.47
C TRP A 273 -8.64 -0.94 9.61
N VAL A 274 -8.48 -0.72 8.30
CA VAL A 274 -9.57 -0.73 7.33
C VAL A 274 -10.36 -2.04 7.32
N LEU A 275 -9.73 -3.17 7.65
CA LEU A 275 -10.40 -4.48 7.73
C LEU A 275 -11.29 -4.64 8.98
N GLU A 276 -11.12 -3.79 9.96
CA GLU A 276 -11.83 -3.87 11.24
C GLU A 276 -13.08 -2.99 11.27
N VAL A 277 -13.33 -2.25 10.19
CA VAL A 277 -14.43 -1.28 10.11
C VAL A 277 -15.44 -1.64 9.02
N PRO A 278 -16.73 -1.34 9.21
CA PRO A 278 -17.75 -1.57 8.19
C PRO A 278 -17.41 -0.88 6.87
N GLY A 279 -17.53 -1.58 5.74
CA GLY A 279 -17.22 -1.05 4.41
C GLY A 279 -15.75 -1.06 4.01
N GLY A 280 -14.83 -1.35 4.93
CA GLY A 280 -13.39 -1.36 4.65
C GLY A 280 -12.96 -2.48 3.70
N GLU A 281 -13.54 -3.67 3.79
CA GLU A 281 -13.30 -4.74 2.79
C GLU A 281 -13.66 -4.30 1.38
N GLY A 282 -14.79 -3.61 1.21
CA GLY A 282 -15.21 -3.06 -0.08
C GLY A 282 -14.25 -1.99 -0.61
N PHE A 283 -13.65 -1.19 0.28
CA PHE A 283 -12.60 -0.25 -0.07
C PHE A 283 -11.35 -0.98 -0.61
N VAL A 284 -10.86 -1.99 0.10
CA VAL A 284 -9.68 -2.78 -0.32
C VAL A 284 -9.92 -3.46 -1.66
N THR A 285 -11.12 -4.04 -1.88
CA THR A 285 -11.51 -4.64 -3.17
C THR A 285 -11.51 -3.62 -4.31
N ALA A 286 -12.02 -2.41 -4.09
CA ALA A 286 -12.03 -1.35 -5.09
C ALA A 286 -10.60 -0.85 -5.41
N LEU A 287 -9.74 -0.73 -4.39
CA LEU A 287 -8.33 -0.38 -4.54
C LEU A 287 -7.59 -1.47 -5.33
N ALA A 288 -7.80 -2.75 -5.01
CA ALA A 288 -7.21 -3.88 -5.72
C ALA A 288 -7.56 -3.85 -7.22
N ARG A 289 -8.82 -3.60 -7.57
CA ARG A 289 -9.25 -3.45 -8.97
C ARG A 289 -8.50 -2.34 -9.70
N ARG A 290 -8.34 -1.18 -9.07
CA ARG A 290 -7.60 -0.05 -9.67
C ARG A 290 -6.12 -0.38 -9.90
N LEU A 291 -5.48 -1.06 -8.98
CA LEU A 291 -4.07 -1.43 -9.07
C LEU A 291 -3.83 -2.60 -10.04
N SER A 292 -4.80 -3.51 -10.18
CA SER A 292 -4.74 -4.67 -11.11
C SER A 292 -4.67 -4.26 -12.58
N ARG A 293 -5.04 -3.04 -12.93
CA ARG A 293 -4.96 -2.54 -14.30
C ARG A 293 -3.53 -2.22 -14.78
N PHE A 294 -2.54 -2.18 -13.88
CA PHE A 294 -1.14 -1.98 -14.23
C PHE A 294 -0.41 -3.30 -14.44
N ASP A 295 0.50 -3.33 -15.40
CA ASP A 295 1.43 -4.44 -15.59
C ASP A 295 2.67 -4.30 -14.71
N TRP A 296 2.58 -4.77 -13.48
CA TRP A 296 3.67 -4.72 -12.51
C TRP A 296 4.86 -5.64 -12.82
N SER A 297 4.81 -6.43 -13.90
CA SER A 297 5.94 -7.24 -14.35
C SER A 297 7.01 -6.43 -15.08
N ALA A 298 6.64 -5.28 -15.65
CA ALA A 298 7.45 -4.47 -16.54
C ALA A 298 8.01 -3.19 -15.87
N VAL A 299 8.42 -3.29 -14.59
CA VAL A 299 8.93 -2.15 -13.82
C VAL A 299 10.44 -1.95 -14.05
N GLU A 300 10.84 -0.75 -14.47
CA GLU A 300 12.23 -0.37 -14.74
C GLU A 300 12.81 0.65 -13.75
N HIS A 301 11.95 1.27 -12.93
CA HIS A 301 12.27 2.35 -12.00
C HIS A 301 11.67 2.11 -10.61
N ASP A 302 12.10 2.88 -9.62
CA ASP A 302 11.42 2.92 -8.32
C ASP A 302 10.09 3.68 -8.44
N VAL A 303 9.06 2.96 -8.87
CA VAL A 303 7.71 3.51 -9.10
C VAL A 303 6.97 3.79 -7.80
N LEU A 304 7.33 3.13 -6.71
CA LEU A 304 6.71 3.37 -5.40
C LEU A 304 7.18 4.69 -4.79
N LYS A 305 8.43 5.09 -5.04
CA LYS A 305 8.90 6.45 -4.75
C LYS A 305 8.01 7.48 -5.47
N VAL A 306 7.77 7.27 -6.76
CA VAL A 306 6.94 8.20 -7.55
C VAL A 306 5.51 8.25 -7.01
N LEU A 307 4.94 7.12 -6.62
CA LEU A 307 3.63 7.07 -5.98
C LEU A 307 3.63 7.91 -4.68
N TYR A 308 4.58 7.68 -3.80
CA TYR A 308 4.74 8.44 -2.57
C TYR A 308 4.87 9.95 -2.83
N GLU A 309 5.80 10.34 -3.71
CA GLU A 309 6.04 11.75 -4.07
C GLU A 309 4.83 12.43 -4.71
N SER A 310 3.96 11.68 -5.38
CA SER A 310 2.77 12.21 -6.04
C SER A 310 1.55 12.29 -5.12
N VAL A 311 1.54 11.56 -4.00
CA VAL A 311 0.49 11.57 -2.98
C VAL A 311 0.83 12.55 -1.86
N ILE A 312 1.99 12.40 -1.24
CA ILE A 312 2.43 13.29 -0.13
C ILE A 312 2.97 14.60 -0.68
N SER A 313 2.45 15.71 -0.20
CA SER A 313 2.85 17.04 -0.67
C SER A 313 4.35 17.32 -0.43
N ALA A 314 4.96 18.13 -1.29
CA ALA A 314 6.37 18.51 -1.15
C ALA A 314 6.64 19.25 0.18
N GLU A 315 5.66 20.02 0.66
CA GLU A 315 5.72 20.72 1.96
C GLU A 315 5.73 19.73 3.11
N THR A 316 4.86 18.72 3.07
CA THR A 316 4.78 17.65 4.08
C THR A 316 6.07 16.85 4.11
N ARG A 317 6.56 16.39 2.96
CA ARG A 317 7.82 15.64 2.84
C ARG A 317 9.01 16.44 3.39
N LYS A 318 9.10 17.73 3.05
CA LYS A 318 10.14 18.62 3.58
C LYS A 318 10.05 18.77 5.11
N ALA A 319 8.83 18.87 5.65
CA ALA A 319 8.62 18.95 7.10
C ALA A 319 9.01 17.64 7.81
N LEU A 320 8.85 16.50 7.16
CA LEU A 320 9.29 15.19 7.65
C LEU A 320 10.79 14.93 7.43
N GLY A 321 11.51 15.82 6.74
CA GLY A 321 12.93 15.66 6.42
C GLY A 321 13.19 14.67 5.28
N GLU A 322 12.19 14.34 4.49
CA GLU A 322 12.28 13.34 3.42
C GLU A 322 12.76 13.95 2.11
N TYR A 323 13.92 13.52 1.65
CA TYR A 323 14.53 13.93 0.39
C TYR A 323 14.80 12.71 -0.48
N TYR A 324 14.09 12.60 -1.59
CA TYR A 324 14.23 11.46 -2.50
C TYR A 324 15.37 11.64 -3.50
N THR A 325 16.12 10.55 -3.70
CA THR A 325 17.25 10.54 -4.63
C THR A 325 16.76 10.32 -6.06
N PRO A 326 17.18 11.17 -7.04
CA PRO A 326 16.89 10.91 -8.44
C PRO A 326 17.45 9.57 -8.92
N ASP A 327 16.69 8.82 -9.72
CA ASP A 327 17.05 7.48 -10.18
C ASP A 327 18.40 7.42 -10.88
N TRP A 328 18.69 8.41 -11.75
CA TRP A 328 19.97 8.47 -12.46
C TRP A 328 21.15 8.61 -11.51
N LEU A 329 20.98 9.34 -10.39
CA LEU A 329 22.02 9.53 -9.38
C LEU A 329 22.23 8.24 -8.58
N ALA A 330 21.14 7.61 -8.11
CA ALA A 330 21.22 6.34 -7.39
C ALA A 330 21.89 5.26 -8.25
N HIS A 331 21.47 5.13 -9.52
CA HIS A 331 22.09 4.20 -10.47
C HIS A 331 23.59 4.46 -10.66
N ARG A 332 24.00 5.74 -10.79
CA ARG A 332 25.41 6.10 -10.95
C ARG A 332 26.21 5.76 -9.71
N VAL A 333 25.74 6.17 -8.53
CA VAL A 333 26.45 5.91 -7.26
C VAL A 333 26.60 4.41 -7.03
N VAL A 334 25.52 3.63 -7.18
CA VAL A 334 25.55 2.16 -7.08
C VAL A 334 26.57 1.56 -8.04
N SER A 335 26.63 2.05 -9.29
CA SER A 335 27.53 1.53 -10.31
C SER A 335 29.01 1.82 -10.01
N GLU A 336 29.33 2.95 -9.36
CA GLU A 336 30.68 3.35 -9.02
C GLU A 336 31.17 2.72 -7.70
N VAL A 337 30.29 2.60 -6.70
CA VAL A 337 30.69 2.19 -5.34
C VAL A 337 30.68 0.68 -5.17
N ILE A 338 29.70 -0.03 -5.76
CA ILE A 338 29.63 -1.50 -5.67
C ILE A 338 30.52 -2.08 -6.79
N THR A 339 31.77 -2.33 -6.50
CA THR A 339 32.77 -2.80 -7.48
C THR A 339 32.80 -4.32 -7.61
N ASP A 340 32.42 -5.07 -6.58
CA ASP A 340 32.33 -6.52 -6.56
C ASP A 340 30.92 -6.95 -6.05
N PRO A 341 29.89 -6.89 -6.91
CA PRO A 341 28.50 -7.09 -6.50
C PRO A 341 28.21 -8.47 -5.87
N LEU A 342 28.94 -9.51 -6.26
CA LEU A 342 28.71 -10.87 -5.77
C LEU A 342 29.28 -11.11 -4.36
N ASN A 343 30.30 -10.39 -3.97
CA ASN A 343 30.99 -10.61 -2.71
C ASN A 343 30.74 -9.51 -1.68
N GLN A 344 30.57 -8.25 -2.12
CA GLN A 344 30.32 -7.13 -1.22
C GLN A 344 28.93 -7.19 -0.59
N ARG A 345 28.87 -6.94 0.71
CA ARG A 345 27.64 -6.71 1.46
C ARG A 345 27.33 -5.22 1.48
N VAL A 346 26.14 -4.85 1.09
CA VAL A 346 25.68 -3.47 0.90
C VAL A 346 24.53 -3.19 1.87
N LEU A 347 24.61 -2.09 2.59
CA LEU A 347 23.52 -1.60 3.45
C LEU A 347 23.18 -0.17 3.08
N ASP A 348 21.90 0.08 2.88
CA ASP A 348 21.34 1.42 2.93
C ASP A 348 20.74 1.65 4.33
N PRO A 349 21.39 2.46 5.20
CA PRO A 349 20.96 2.65 6.58
C PRO A 349 19.81 3.65 6.76
N SER A 350 19.35 4.27 5.66
CA SER A 350 18.24 5.22 5.57
C SER A 350 17.54 5.07 4.22
N CYS A 351 17.02 3.84 3.97
CA CYS A 351 16.70 3.41 2.60
C CYS A 351 15.49 4.11 1.96
N GLY A 352 14.68 4.85 2.73
CA GLY A 352 13.46 5.45 2.21
C GLY A 352 12.56 4.38 1.54
N SER A 353 12.01 4.69 0.38
CA SER A 353 11.25 3.74 -0.46
C SER A 353 12.11 2.66 -1.15
N GLY A 354 13.43 2.68 -0.97
CA GLY A 354 14.35 1.65 -1.47
C GLY A 354 15.03 1.96 -2.80
N THR A 355 15.19 3.22 -3.20
CA THR A 355 15.78 3.59 -4.50
C THR A 355 17.19 3.02 -4.69
N PHE A 356 18.10 3.19 -3.74
CA PHE A 356 19.44 2.60 -3.82
C PHE A 356 19.40 1.07 -3.74
N VAL A 357 18.54 0.52 -2.90
CA VAL A 357 18.31 -0.93 -2.78
C VAL A 357 17.87 -1.53 -4.12
N PHE A 358 16.93 -0.88 -4.83
CA PHE A 358 16.48 -1.32 -6.15
C PHE A 358 17.64 -1.49 -7.14
N TYR A 359 18.50 -0.47 -7.26
CA TYR A 359 19.63 -0.53 -8.17
C TYR A 359 20.73 -1.48 -7.70
N ALA A 360 20.95 -1.61 -6.39
CA ALA A 360 21.92 -2.56 -5.83
C ALA A 360 21.50 -4.01 -6.08
N VAL A 361 20.23 -4.36 -5.88
CA VAL A 361 19.67 -5.67 -6.22
C VAL A 361 19.81 -5.96 -7.71
N ARG A 362 19.43 -5.02 -8.57
CA ARG A 362 19.57 -5.16 -10.03
C ARG A 362 21.02 -5.37 -10.46
N ARG A 363 21.96 -4.63 -9.84
CA ARG A 363 23.40 -4.79 -10.10
C ARG A 363 23.90 -6.17 -9.68
N PHE A 364 23.50 -6.66 -8.49
CA PHE A 364 23.83 -8.00 -8.03
C PHE A 364 23.32 -9.05 -9.01
N LEU A 365 22.03 -9.01 -9.38
CA LEU A 365 21.39 -9.97 -10.27
C LEU A 365 22.06 -9.98 -11.66
N THR A 366 22.40 -8.81 -12.21
CA THR A 366 23.11 -8.71 -13.48
C THR A 366 24.49 -9.40 -13.41
N ALA A 367 25.21 -9.21 -12.31
CA ALA A 367 26.51 -9.87 -12.10
C ALA A 367 26.36 -11.40 -11.92
N ALA A 368 25.32 -11.84 -11.20
CA ALA A 368 25.01 -13.26 -11.01
C ALA A 368 24.68 -13.95 -12.35
N ASP A 369 23.86 -13.32 -13.20
CA ASP A 369 23.53 -13.81 -14.53
C ASP A 369 24.79 -13.90 -15.43
N GLN A 370 25.64 -12.87 -15.40
CA GLN A 370 26.92 -12.86 -16.14
C GLN A 370 27.90 -13.94 -15.68
N ALA A 371 27.90 -14.23 -14.37
CA ALA A 371 28.71 -15.30 -13.79
C ALA A 371 28.13 -16.72 -14.01
N GLY A 372 26.94 -16.83 -14.59
CA GLY A 372 26.22 -18.11 -14.74
C GLY A 372 25.82 -18.73 -13.40
N MET A 373 25.57 -17.90 -12.38
CA MET A 373 25.19 -18.38 -11.05
C MET A 373 23.83 -19.06 -11.09
N PRO A 374 23.66 -20.26 -10.47
CA PRO A 374 22.34 -20.89 -10.37
C PRO A 374 21.35 -19.96 -9.67
N LEU A 375 20.11 -19.90 -10.18
CA LEU A 375 19.09 -19.00 -9.66
C LEU A 375 18.87 -19.14 -8.14
N LYS A 376 18.84 -20.38 -7.64
CA LYS A 376 18.69 -20.65 -6.21
C LYS A 376 19.77 -19.97 -5.37
N ASP A 377 21.01 -20.05 -5.83
CA ASP A 377 22.16 -19.47 -5.13
C ASP A 377 22.14 -17.94 -5.22
N ALA A 378 21.78 -17.39 -6.40
CA ALA A 378 21.62 -15.96 -6.58
C ALA A 378 20.53 -15.38 -5.68
N MET A 379 19.38 -16.05 -5.56
CA MET A 379 18.27 -15.61 -4.72
C MET A 379 18.60 -15.71 -3.22
N ALA A 380 19.30 -16.75 -2.79
CA ALA A 380 19.75 -16.87 -1.41
C ALA A 380 20.82 -15.81 -1.06
N LEU A 381 21.75 -15.54 -1.99
CA LEU A 381 22.83 -14.58 -1.75
C LEU A 381 22.33 -13.13 -1.76
N VAL A 382 21.41 -12.74 -2.65
CA VAL A 382 20.96 -11.34 -2.75
C VAL A 382 20.39 -10.85 -1.43
N SER A 383 19.65 -11.69 -0.68
CA SER A 383 19.08 -11.35 0.63
C SER A 383 20.16 -11.08 1.70
N SER A 384 21.33 -11.70 1.57
CA SER A 384 22.46 -11.49 2.49
C SER A 384 23.42 -10.41 2.02
N ARG A 385 23.30 -9.96 0.76
CA ARG A 385 24.22 -8.98 0.15
C ARG A 385 23.64 -7.57 0.10
N VAL A 386 22.34 -7.41 -0.07
CA VAL A 386 21.73 -6.09 -0.22
C VAL A 386 20.63 -5.92 0.82
N MET A 387 20.82 -5.00 1.74
CA MET A 387 19.95 -4.77 2.89
C MET A 387 19.56 -3.30 3.01
N GLY A 388 18.42 -3.01 3.64
CA GLY A 388 17.98 -1.65 3.95
C GLY A 388 17.40 -1.53 5.35
N ILE A 389 17.58 -0.37 5.95
CA ILE A 389 16.94 0.02 7.22
C ILE A 389 16.33 1.41 7.03
N ASP A 390 15.19 1.64 7.63
CA ASP A 390 14.61 2.99 7.73
C ASP A 390 13.83 3.14 9.03
N LEU A 391 13.74 4.37 9.53
CA LEU A 391 12.95 4.72 10.71
C LEU A 391 11.46 4.86 10.40
N HIS A 392 11.14 5.16 9.14
CA HIS A 392 9.79 5.49 8.72
C HIS A 392 9.01 4.23 8.29
N PRO A 393 7.92 3.85 8.97
CA PRO A 393 7.22 2.59 8.71
C PRO A 393 6.65 2.49 7.28
N VAL A 394 6.16 3.60 6.72
CA VAL A 394 5.66 3.63 5.34
C VAL A 394 6.80 3.42 4.35
N ALA A 395 7.94 4.08 4.56
CA ALA A 395 9.12 3.92 3.73
C ALA A 395 9.57 2.44 3.69
N VAL A 396 9.61 1.77 4.84
CA VAL A 396 9.94 0.34 4.95
C VAL A 396 8.95 -0.53 4.16
N ALA A 397 7.65 -0.29 4.29
CA ALA A 397 6.63 -1.03 3.55
C ALA A 397 6.83 -0.87 2.03
N LEU A 398 7.05 0.36 1.56
CA LEU A 398 7.36 0.63 0.15
C LEU A 398 8.66 -0.02 -0.30
N ALA A 399 9.74 0.08 0.49
CA ALA A 399 11.04 -0.48 0.16
C ALA A 399 11.03 -2.01 0.03
N ARG A 400 10.21 -2.72 0.82
CA ARG A 400 10.01 -4.16 0.69
C ARG A 400 9.41 -4.53 -0.66
N VAL A 401 8.41 -3.81 -1.09
CA VAL A 401 7.79 -4.03 -2.40
C VAL A 401 8.72 -3.61 -3.54
N THR A 402 9.46 -2.51 -3.37
CA THR A 402 10.53 -2.08 -4.28
C THR A 402 11.61 -3.18 -4.44
N TYR A 403 11.93 -3.88 -3.36
CA TYR A 403 12.85 -5.04 -3.41
C TYR A 403 12.28 -6.17 -4.30
N LEU A 404 10.99 -6.52 -4.15
CA LEU A 404 10.34 -7.50 -5.02
C LEU A 404 10.33 -7.07 -6.49
N LEU A 405 10.03 -5.80 -6.75
CA LEU A 405 10.07 -5.22 -8.10
C LEU A 405 11.48 -5.32 -8.71
N ALA A 406 12.52 -5.12 -7.90
CA ALA A 406 13.90 -5.26 -8.35
C ALA A 406 14.27 -6.71 -8.69
N LEU A 407 13.76 -7.69 -7.95
CA LEU A 407 13.95 -9.12 -8.23
C LEU A 407 13.25 -9.54 -9.53
N GLY A 408 12.05 -9.03 -9.76
CA GLY A 408 11.23 -9.30 -10.94
C GLY A 408 10.43 -10.59 -10.87
N ARG A 409 9.23 -10.57 -11.48
CA ARG A 409 8.24 -11.67 -11.45
C ARG A 409 8.82 -13.03 -11.85
N ASP A 410 9.60 -13.07 -12.93
CA ASP A 410 10.11 -14.33 -13.48
C ASP A 410 11.00 -15.08 -12.49
N ARG A 411 11.89 -14.35 -11.78
CA ARG A 411 12.75 -14.94 -10.76
C ARG A 411 11.97 -15.33 -9.51
N LEU A 412 10.99 -14.50 -9.11
CA LEU A 412 10.15 -14.78 -7.94
C LEU A 412 9.31 -16.04 -8.10
N ASN A 413 8.84 -16.35 -9.33
CA ASN A 413 8.01 -17.51 -9.62
C ASN A 413 8.78 -18.70 -10.19
N ALA A 414 10.09 -18.59 -10.35
CA ALA A 414 10.89 -19.65 -10.96
C ALA A 414 10.92 -20.91 -10.08
N PRO A 415 10.70 -22.11 -10.68
CA PRO A 415 10.81 -23.37 -9.96
C PRO A 415 12.20 -23.54 -9.34
N GLY A 416 12.26 -23.95 -8.07
CA GLY A 416 13.51 -24.20 -7.38
C GLY A 416 14.27 -22.96 -6.90
N ARG A 417 13.64 -21.80 -6.91
CA ARG A 417 14.19 -20.54 -6.36
C ARG A 417 14.68 -20.68 -4.91
N GLY A 418 14.00 -21.53 -4.11
CA GLY A 418 14.22 -21.61 -2.66
C GLY A 418 13.46 -20.53 -1.88
N ASP A 419 13.56 -20.58 -0.56
CA ASP A 419 12.99 -19.55 0.31
C ASP A 419 13.83 -18.28 0.25
N LEU A 420 13.17 -17.13 0.38
CA LEU A 420 13.78 -15.81 0.33
C LEU A 420 13.21 -14.94 1.44
N SER A 421 14.07 -14.23 2.16
CA SER A 421 13.66 -13.17 3.07
C SER A 421 14.03 -11.82 2.50
N VAL A 422 13.09 -10.86 2.49
CA VAL A 422 13.33 -9.48 2.07
C VAL A 422 14.02 -8.75 3.22
N PRO A 423 15.28 -8.32 3.06
CA PRO A 423 16.09 -7.79 4.15
C PRO A 423 15.93 -6.27 4.31
N ILE A 424 14.68 -5.82 4.45
CA ILE A 424 14.33 -4.41 4.69
C ILE A 424 13.66 -4.31 6.07
N TYR A 425 14.24 -3.52 6.95
CA TYR A 425 13.90 -3.48 8.35
C TYR A 425 13.51 -2.09 8.83
N LEU A 426 12.53 -2.03 9.73
CA LEU A 426 12.20 -0.82 10.47
C LEU A 426 13.14 -0.72 11.68
N GLY A 427 13.89 0.36 11.79
CA GLY A 427 14.77 0.53 12.94
C GLY A 427 15.62 1.80 12.85
N ASP A 428 16.15 2.20 14.00
CA ASP A 428 17.10 3.29 14.11
C ASP A 428 18.53 2.75 13.88
N SER A 429 19.11 3.09 12.73
CA SER A 429 20.46 2.66 12.37
C SER A 429 21.56 3.34 13.20
N LEU A 430 21.25 4.44 13.91
CA LEU A 430 22.19 5.22 14.71
C LEU A 430 21.95 5.10 16.22
N GLY A 431 20.72 4.83 16.64
CA GLY A 431 20.29 4.94 18.04
C GLY A 431 20.36 3.65 18.86
N TRP A 432 20.84 2.53 18.28
CA TRP A 432 20.84 1.23 18.95
C TRP A 432 21.76 1.17 20.18
N ASP A 433 22.78 2.04 20.28
CA ASP A 433 23.79 2.09 21.36
C ASP A 433 23.39 3.01 22.53
N GLN A 434 22.26 3.70 22.48
CA GLN A 434 21.86 4.70 23.50
C GLN A 434 21.27 4.10 24.79
N ARG A 435 21.28 2.76 24.95
CA ARG A 435 20.67 2.06 26.09
C ARG A 435 21.68 1.22 26.87
N GLU A 436 22.86 1.76 27.09
CA GLU A 436 23.77 1.24 28.10
C GLU A 436 23.21 1.49 29.50
N ASP A 437 22.35 0.59 29.94
CA ASP A 437 22.22 0.36 31.37
C ASP A 437 23.46 -0.42 31.80
N LEU A 438 24.29 0.16 32.67
CA LEU A 438 25.58 -0.38 33.15
C LEU A 438 25.49 -1.79 33.77
N MET A 439 24.33 -2.42 33.80
CA MET A 439 24.02 -3.74 34.35
C MET A 439 23.44 -4.74 33.33
N SER A 440 23.29 -4.39 32.05
CA SER A 440 22.67 -5.24 31.03
C SER A 440 23.52 -5.43 29.76
N VAL A 441 24.81 -5.65 29.92
CA VAL A 441 25.81 -5.78 28.83
C VAL A 441 25.48 -6.90 27.81
N ASP A 442 24.55 -7.81 28.12
CA ASP A 442 24.26 -9.00 27.33
C ASP A 442 22.79 -9.13 26.87
N HIS A 443 21.97 -8.04 26.89
CA HIS A 443 20.55 -8.13 26.55
C HIS A 443 20.08 -6.98 25.64
N LEU A 444 19.34 -7.36 24.58
CA LEU A 444 18.49 -6.41 23.86
C LEU A 444 17.27 -6.09 24.74
N VAL A 445 17.10 -4.80 25.07
CA VAL A 445 15.98 -4.33 25.88
C VAL A 445 15.02 -3.55 24.98
N ILE A 446 13.77 -3.98 24.89
CA ILE A 446 12.72 -3.33 24.09
C ILE A 446 11.67 -2.75 25.03
N PRO A 447 11.54 -1.43 25.14
CA PRO A 447 10.54 -0.81 26.00
C PRO A 447 9.13 -1.10 25.51
N THR A 448 8.27 -1.46 26.43
CA THR A 448 6.83 -1.61 26.18
C THR A 448 6.04 -0.35 26.56
N GLU A 449 6.69 0.61 27.17
CA GLU A 449 6.10 1.90 27.54
C GLU A 449 6.11 2.87 26.35
N VAL A 450 5.06 2.83 25.56
CA VAL A 450 4.72 3.91 24.65
C VAL A 450 3.43 4.52 25.17
N GLY A 451 3.55 5.44 26.11
CA GLY A 451 2.46 6.31 26.54
C GLY A 451 1.44 5.75 27.54
N ASP A 452 1.67 4.61 28.21
CA ASP A 452 0.69 4.05 29.14
C ASP A 452 1.32 3.58 30.46
N GLN A 453 0.85 4.14 31.55
CA GLN A 453 1.31 3.82 32.91
C GLN A 453 0.92 2.39 33.40
N LEU A 454 0.23 1.59 32.58
CA LEU A 454 -0.33 0.31 32.97
C LEU A 454 0.59 -0.92 32.71
N LEU A 455 1.68 -0.76 31.95
CA LEU A 455 2.56 -1.87 31.58
C LEU A 455 4.03 -1.53 31.88
N SER A 456 4.36 -1.43 33.16
CA SER A 456 5.75 -1.26 33.60
C SER A 456 6.55 -2.55 33.33
N GLY A 457 7.38 -2.51 32.32
CA GLY A 457 8.37 -3.56 32.12
C GLY A 457 8.79 -3.77 30.65
N ASP A 458 10.08 -3.79 30.42
CA ASP A 458 10.70 -4.01 29.13
C ASP A 458 10.70 -5.47 28.73
N LEU A 459 10.64 -5.76 27.41
CA LEU A 459 10.95 -7.08 26.88
C LEU A 459 12.46 -7.24 26.82
N ARG A 460 12.99 -8.37 27.29
CA ARG A 460 14.42 -8.64 27.33
C ARG A 460 14.77 -9.89 26.55
N PHE A 461 15.77 -9.78 25.68
CA PHE A 461 16.29 -10.88 24.89
C PHE A 461 17.81 -10.94 25.04
N ALA A 462 18.34 -12.09 25.43
CA ALA A 462 19.79 -12.30 25.49
C ALA A 462 20.40 -12.11 24.09
N GLU A 463 21.54 -11.42 23.99
CA GLU A 463 22.17 -11.08 22.71
C GLU A 463 22.48 -12.29 21.82
N HIS A 464 22.84 -13.43 22.41
CA HIS A 464 23.14 -14.64 21.63
C HIS A 464 21.91 -15.16 20.86
N LEU A 465 20.66 -14.86 21.31
CA LEU A 465 19.44 -15.20 20.58
C LEU A 465 19.32 -14.45 19.26
N LEU A 466 20.06 -13.33 19.11
CA LEU A 466 20.11 -12.54 17.88
C LEU A 466 21.14 -13.06 16.86
N GLU A 467 21.93 -14.10 17.18
CA GLU A 467 22.97 -14.62 16.28
C GLU A 467 22.40 -15.10 14.95
N ASP A 468 21.27 -15.82 15.00
CA ASP A 468 20.53 -16.21 13.82
C ASP A 468 19.19 -15.46 13.74
N SER A 469 19.10 -14.58 12.78
CA SER A 469 17.90 -13.75 12.59
C SER A 469 16.63 -14.55 12.30
N ALA A 470 16.74 -15.68 11.60
CA ALA A 470 15.59 -16.52 11.27
C ALA A 470 15.07 -17.27 12.52
N THR A 471 15.98 -17.79 13.35
CA THR A 471 15.64 -18.42 14.63
C THR A 471 15.04 -17.40 15.60
N PHE A 472 15.59 -16.18 15.65
CA PHE A 472 15.05 -15.10 16.48
C PHE A 472 13.63 -14.71 16.03
N ASP A 473 13.39 -14.57 14.74
CA ASP A 473 12.06 -14.28 14.20
C ASP A 473 11.05 -15.38 14.53
N ALA A 474 11.46 -16.64 14.42
CA ALA A 474 10.62 -17.77 14.80
C ALA A 474 10.31 -17.81 16.31
N LEU A 475 11.26 -17.39 17.14
CA LEU A 475 11.08 -17.24 18.59
C LEU A 475 10.07 -16.14 18.90
N VAL A 476 10.24 -14.96 18.32
CA VAL A 476 9.33 -13.83 18.53
C VAL A 476 7.91 -14.18 18.07
N GLN A 477 7.78 -14.81 16.90
CA GLN A 477 6.48 -15.26 16.41
C GLN A 477 5.83 -16.27 17.37
N ALA A 478 6.59 -17.25 17.87
CA ALA A 478 6.09 -18.23 18.84
C ALA A 478 5.65 -17.58 20.15
N LEU A 479 6.42 -16.60 20.65
CA LEU A 479 6.07 -15.85 21.86
C LEU A 479 4.73 -15.12 21.70
N VAL A 480 4.53 -14.42 20.56
CA VAL A 480 3.31 -13.68 20.28
C VAL A 480 2.13 -14.64 20.12
N ASP A 481 2.27 -15.70 19.32
CA ASP A 481 1.18 -16.64 19.02
C ASP A 481 0.76 -17.46 20.25
N GLU A 482 1.72 -17.96 21.03
CA GLU A 482 1.42 -18.75 22.20
C GLU A 482 0.88 -17.91 23.36
N SER A 483 1.40 -16.70 23.56
CA SER A 483 0.88 -15.77 24.57
C SER A 483 -0.56 -15.33 24.23
N GLY A 484 -0.88 -15.11 22.94
CA GLY A 484 -2.23 -14.81 22.48
C GLY A 484 -3.21 -15.97 22.76
N ARG A 485 -2.81 -17.19 22.43
CA ARG A 485 -3.62 -18.39 22.73
C ARG A 485 -3.78 -18.65 24.23
N ALA A 486 -2.85 -18.16 25.05
CA ALA A 486 -2.87 -18.26 26.51
C ALA A 486 -3.67 -17.14 27.20
N ALA A 487 -4.10 -16.10 26.48
CA ALA A 487 -4.90 -15.00 27.02
C ALA A 487 -6.16 -15.54 27.71
N GLY A 488 -6.45 -15.05 28.91
CA GLY A 488 -7.55 -15.54 29.75
C GLY A 488 -7.33 -16.93 30.38
N LYS A 489 -6.13 -17.55 30.19
CA LYS A 489 -5.81 -18.89 30.74
C LYS A 489 -4.65 -18.80 31.72
N GLY A 490 -4.52 -19.79 32.59
CA GLY A 490 -3.47 -19.87 33.64
C GLY A 490 -2.06 -20.21 33.11
N VAL A 491 -1.82 -20.19 31.79
CA VAL A 491 -0.53 -20.46 31.15
C VAL A 491 0.33 -19.20 31.14
N ASN A 492 1.57 -19.30 31.63
CA ASN A 492 2.49 -18.15 31.76
C ASN A 492 3.91 -18.47 31.25
N ALA A 493 4.04 -19.42 30.32
CA ALA A 493 5.32 -19.84 29.78
C ALA A 493 5.15 -20.41 28.37
N LEU A 494 6.24 -20.39 27.60
CA LEU A 494 6.33 -21.09 26.31
C LEU A 494 6.09 -22.58 26.44
N SER A 495 5.50 -23.19 25.42
CA SER A 495 5.28 -24.63 25.37
C SER A 495 6.61 -25.41 25.29
N THR A 496 6.65 -26.59 25.92
CA THR A 496 7.81 -27.47 25.83
C THR A 496 8.15 -27.87 24.39
N GLY A 497 7.12 -27.91 23.53
CA GLY A 497 7.30 -28.17 22.10
C GLY A 497 8.11 -27.08 21.40
N THR A 498 7.79 -25.81 21.65
CA THR A 498 8.50 -24.64 21.10
C THR A 498 9.92 -24.56 21.65
N ILE A 499 10.12 -24.76 22.97
CA ILE A 499 11.46 -24.76 23.57
C ILE A 499 12.36 -25.79 22.89
N ARG A 500 11.87 -27.01 22.66
CA ARG A 500 12.64 -28.08 21.98
C ARG A 500 12.87 -27.76 20.50
N ARG A 501 11.86 -27.28 19.80
CA ARG A 501 11.95 -26.96 18.35
C ARG A 501 12.98 -25.88 18.06
N LEU A 502 13.04 -24.86 18.92
CA LEU A 502 13.95 -23.72 18.77
C LEU A 502 15.27 -23.92 19.53
N ALA A 503 15.48 -25.06 20.17
CA ALA A 503 16.68 -25.41 20.94
C ALA A 503 17.04 -24.34 21.99
N LEU A 504 16.04 -23.76 22.68
CA LEU A 504 16.25 -22.68 23.64
C LEU A 504 17.00 -23.20 24.89
N ALA A 505 17.98 -22.45 25.35
CA ALA A 505 18.74 -22.80 26.54
C ALA A 505 17.94 -22.54 27.81
N GLU A 506 18.15 -23.37 28.85
CA GLU A 506 17.47 -23.20 30.15
C GLU A 506 17.74 -21.83 30.78
N ALA A 507 18.92 -21.26 30.52
CA ALA A 507 19.33 -19.96 31.04
C ALA A 507 18.46 -18.81 30.51
N ASP A 508 17.89 -18.92 29.29
CA ASP A 508 17.08 -17.91 28.66
C ASP A 508 15.60 -17.94 29.10
N LEU A 509 15.14 -19.08 29.61
CA LEU A 509 13.73 -19.28 29.91
C LEU A 509 13.14 -18.29 30.93
N PRO A 510 13.88 -17.79 31.95
CA PRO A 510 13.33 -16.79 32.87
C PRO A 510 12.89 -15.52 32.14
N ASP A 511 13.74 -14.94 31.27
CA ASP A 511 13.44 -13.73 30.54
C ASP A 511 12.39 -13.99 29.46
N LEU A 512 12.46 -15.10 28.73
CA LEU A 512 11.47 -15.47 27.72
C LEU A 512 10.08 -15.69 28.32
N ASN A 513 10.00 -16.29 29.52
CA ASN A 513 8.72 -16.45 30.21
C ASN A 513 8.20 -15.13 30.79
N ALA A 514 9.09 -14.22 31.22
CA ALA A 514 8.71 -12.86 31.58
C ALA A 514 8.14 -12.10 30.37
N ASN A 515 8.80 -12.20 29.21
CA ASN A 515 8.32 -11.65 27.94
C ASN A 515 6.96 -12.25 27.55
N PHE A 516 6.79 -13.58 27.70
CA PHE A 516 5.52 -14.25 27.43
C PHE A 516 4.37 -13.69 28.28
N VAL A 517 4.59 -13.50 29.57
CA VAL A 517 3.57 -12.94 30.48
C VAL A 517 3.20 -11.51 30.07
N ARG A 518 4.17 -10.70 29.71
CA ARG A 518 3.93 -9.34 29.24
C ARG A 518 3.15 -9.30 27.93
N LEU A 519 3.55 -10.08 26.94
CA LEU A 519 2.82 -10.19 25.68
C LEU A 519 1.40 -10.72 25.90
N LYS A 520 1.21 -11.68 26.81
CA LYS A 520 -0.12 -12.15 27.22
C LYS A 520 -1.00 -11.04 27.80
N GLN A 521 -0.45 -10.19 28.68
CA GLN A 521 -1.16 -9.04 29.23
C GLN A 521 -1.56 -8.05 28.12
N LEU A 522 -0.69 -7.82 27.14
CA LEU A 522 -0.98 -7.02 25.95
C LEU A 522 -2.11 -7.61 25.11
N HIS A 523 -2.12 -8.94 24.95
CA HIS A 523 -3.22 -9.64 24.29
C HIS A 523 -4.56 -9.50 25.07
N GLU A 524 -4.53 -9.63 26.38
CA GLU A 524 -5.71 -9.46 27.24
C GLU A 524 -6.25 -8.03 27.21
N ALA A 525 -5.39 -7.04 26.93
CA ALA A 525 -5.75 -5.63 26.72
C ALA A 525 -6.14 -5.29 25.27
N ASN A 526 -6.29 -6.29 24.37
CA ASN A 526 -6.52 -6.11 22.92
C ASN A 526 -5.42 -5.30 22.19
N ARG A 527 -4.15 -5.41 22.62
CA ARG A 527 -3.00 -4.65 22.11
C ARG A 527 -1.93 -5.54 21.46
N ASN A 528 -2.32 -6.61 20.80
CA ASN A 528 -1.43 -7.75 20.54
C ASN A 528 -0.85 -7.84 19.12
N HIS A 529 -1.40 -7.14 18.10
CA HIS A 529 -1.11 -7.47 16.72
C HIS A 529 0.24 -6.95 16.20
N ILE A 530 0.81 -5.96 16.85
CA ILE A 530 1.98 -5.23 16.33
C ILE A 530 3.31 -5.66 16.97
N TRP A 531 3.29 -6.36 18.09
CA TRP A 531 4.51 -6.64 18.86
C TRP A 531 5.49 -7.54 18.13
N SER A 532 5.02 -8.53 17.37
CA SER A 532 5.87 -9.37 16.53
C SER A 532 6.66 -8.53 15.50
N TYR A 533 5.95 -7.63 14.84
CA TYR A 533 6.53 -6.69 13.90
C TYR A 533 7.56 -5.76 14.56
N TYR A 534 7.19 -5.13 15.67
CA TYR A 534 8.04 -4.16 16.37
C TYR A 534 9.32 -4.81 16.92
N ILE A 535 9.22 -5.94 17.63
CA ILE A 535 10.36 -6.65 18.22
C ILE A 535 11.36 -7.07 17.14
N ARG A 536 10.89 -7.69 16.06
CA ARG A 536 11.74 -8.15 14.96
C ARG A 536 12.50 -6.99 14.31
N ASN A 537 11.81 -5.89 14.05
CA ASN A 537 12.42 -4.75 13.37
C ASN A 537 13.45 -4.03 14.27
N VAL A 538 13.10 -3.73 15.53
CA VAL A 538 14.01 -3.04 16.48
C VAL A 538 15.27 -3.86 16.78
N SER A 539 15.24 -5.18 16.64
CA SER A 539 16.41 -6.06 16.86
C SER A 539 17.44 -6.01 15.72
N ARG A 540 17.07 -5.57 14.52
CA ARG A 540 17.93 -5.66 13.33
C ARG A 540 19.18 -4.77 13.36
N PRO A 541 19.15 -3.51 13.80
CA PRO A 541 20.36 -2.70 13.93
C PRO A 541 21.38 -3.35 14.86
N ALA A 542 20.94 -3.92 15.99
CA ALA A 542 21.82 -4.64 16.92
C ALA A 542 22.47 -5.87 16.25
N TRP A 543 21.69 -6.64 15.47
CA TRP A 543 22.21 -7.78 14.71
C TRP A 543 23.23 -7.35 13.65
N LEU A 544 22.96 -6.28 12.90
CA LEU A 544 23.87 -5.76 11.87
C LEU A 544 25.15 -5.15 12.45
N ALA A 545 25.12 -4.65 13.67
CA ALA A 545 26.31 -4.10 14.35
C ALA A 545 27.34 -5.16 14.75
N ARG A 546 26.97 -6.45 14.78
CA ARG A 546 27.89 -7.54 15.09
C ARG A 546 29.00 -7.67 14.05
N LEU A 547 30.19 -8.06 14.49
CA LEU A 547 31.39 -8.15 13.63
C LEU A 547 31.16 -9.02 12.38
N GLU A 548 30.52 -10.17 12.55
CA GLU A 548 30.21 -11.14 11.52
C GLU A 548 29.15 -10.64 10.51
N ASN A 549 28.34 -9.65 10.89
CA ASN A 549 27.27 -9.10 10.09
C ASN A 549 27.61 -7.75 9.44
N ARG A 550 28.80 -7.23 9.69
CA ARG A 550 29.25 -5.96 9.11
C ARG A 550 29.20 -5.98 7.59
N VAL A 551 28.92 -4.83 7.04
CA VAL A 551 28.82 -4.62 5.59
C VAL A 551 30.11 -4.00 5.03
N ASP A 552 30.36 -4.22 3.75
CA ASP A 552 31.52 -3.69 3.04
C ASP A 552 31.24 -2.29 2.49
N VAL A 553 29.96 -2.00 2.17
CA VAL A 553 29.54 -0.76 1.53
C VAL A 553 28.32 -0.20 2.27
N LEU A 554 28.43 1.03 2.72
CA LEU A 554 27.29 1.86 3.14
C LEU A 554 26.93 2.79 1.99
N ILE A 555 25.66 2.80 1.59
CA ILE A 555 25.15 3.62 0.49
C ILE A 555 23.79 4.16 0.87
N GLY A 556 23.56 5.44 0.68
CA GLY A 556 22.29 6.06 1.04
C GLY A 556 22.31 7.58 0.86
N ASN A 557 21.15 8.18 1.11
CA ASN A 557 20.94 9.62 1.21
C ASN A 557 20.09 9.87 2.47
N PRO A 558 20.75 10.01 3.64
CA PRO A 558 20.09 10.12 4.95
C PRO A 558 19.34 11.43 5.12
#